data_3e4e1a586c4be4529b519e7c33b6ec7a
#
_entry.id   3e4e1a586c4be4529b519e7c33b6ec7a
#
_cell.length_a   1.000
_cell.length_b   1.000
_cell.length_c   1.000
_cell.angle_alpha   90.00
_cell.angle_beta   90.00
_cell.angle_gamma   90.00
#
_symmetry.space_group_name_H-M   'P 1'
#
loop_
_entity.id
_entity.type
_entity.pdbx_description
1 polymer ?
#
loop_
_entity_poly.entity_id
_entity_poly.type
_entity_poly.pdbx_seq_one_letter_code
_entity_poly.pdbx_strand_id
1 'polypeptide(L)'
;MRTSNQLLICLLLSIAAPLSAVRPQALMPERHRAFFENYCLDCHDGETRKGSVDLESLPFDLGTLPAAELWQKVLNSLNSGEMPPRKKTQPPAIEKAAFLEDLSKQVVVARKLLGDSGGVITMRRLNRREYVHTMRELLGVEVDAANLPSDSNAGGFDTSGASLFFSSDQFEQYLRIARLALDEVIVGDSRPKKIRIRTQSEIRANQFVGSRHRRLKKSWDRAQQWRASDKPPTAFGFIDADRVKFEEGQYRDQTPGFAHYLSLPETRTGIVLCKLQAGAILDVAEFPAKAAPGRYRIRARVGRLDSANRDRAFLEYGTVGPQAQTGEMDVLGCREITGSVSEPQTIQVEFDLSSSGSRSFALRERQPNIRSAARSDYRNARQQKNPFPDPVFWVDWIEIEGPMIEDWPPVAHRELFFKGPDAVNNDQYAREIIARFAKRAFRTKKPRASFIASLMALYRTRLNLGETFEEALKEPLSVILSATGFLYLREPGADQSRNLKSEELAVRLSYLLWSAPPDQRLRTLATRGELTDAKVLRRETDRLLDSPKSWNFISGFAHQWLDMERLDFFQFNYRQYGEFDDSVKKAAR
;
A
#
# COMPACT_ATOMS: atom_id res chain seq x y z
N MET A 1 -11.90 -92.63 1.33
CA MET A 1 -12.47 -91.60 2.15
C MET A 1 -11.68 -90.28 2.03
N ARG A 2 -11.90 -89.52 0.96
CA ARG A 2 -11.36 -88.20 0.69
C ARG A 2 -12.21 -87.61 -0.43
N THR A 3 -13.35 -86.96 -0.09
CA THR A 3 -14.11 -86.14 -1.03
C THR A 3 -15.27 -85.52 -0.20
N SER A 4 -15.01 -84.54 0.64
CA SER A 4 -16.08 -83.75 1.28
C SER A 4 -15.70 -82.38 1.80
N ASN A 5 -14.47 -81.88 1.54
CA ASN A 5 -14.04 -80.59 2.08
C ASN A 5 -13.73 -79.50 1.03
N GLN A 6 -14.07 -79.70 -0.26
CA GLN A 6 -13.82 -78.69 -1.30
C GLN A 6 -15.07 -77.90 -1.74
N LEU A 7 -16.25 -78.24 -1.25
CA LEU A 7 -17.50 -77.54 -1.63
C LEU A 7 -17.94 -76.44 -0.64
N LEU A 8 -17.28 -76.32 0.51
CA LEU A 8 -17.63 -75.30 1.50
C LEU A 8 -16.80 -74.01 1.46
N ILE A 9 -15.70 -74.00 0.63
CA ILE A 9 -14.83 -72.83 0.49
C ILE A 9 -15.26 -71.94 -0.70
N CYS A 10 -16.03 -72.44 -1.65
CA CYS A 10 -16.52 -71.65 -2.79
C CYS A 10 -17.81 -70.82 -2.51
N LEU A 11 -18.46 -70.98 -1.37
CA LEU A 11 -19.73 -70.26 -1.04
C LEU A 11 -19.53 -69.07 -0.13
N LEU A 12 -18.29 -68.77 0.32
CA LEU A 12 -17.98 -67.62 1.19
C LEU A 12 -17.22 -66.50 0.48
N LEU A 13 -16.99 -66.60 -0.83
CA LEU A 13 -16.22 -65.61 -1.65
C LEU A 13 -17.10 -64.73 -2.55
N SER A 14 -18.42 -64.74 -2.44
CA SER A 14 -19.33 -64.04 -3.35
C SER A 14 -20.16 -62.92 -2.75
N ILE A 15 -19.84 -62.41 -1.55
CA ILE A 15 -20.50 -61.20 -1.01
C ILE A 15 -19.42 -60.23 -0.47
N ALA A 16 -18.50 -59.84 -1.31
CA ALA A 16 -17.79 -58.58 -1.15
C ALA A 16 -18.30 -57.65 -2.26
N ALA A 17 -19.52 -57.15 -2.11
CA ALA A 17 -19.92 -55.95 -2.84
C ALA A 17 -18.92 -54.83 -2.48
N PRO A 18 -18.33 -54.14 -3.44
CA PRO A 18 -17.50 -52.99 -3.12
C PRO A 18 -18.41 -51.98 -2.40
N LEU A 19 -18.13 -51.74 -1.14
CA LEU A 19 -18.63 -50.52 -0.48
C LEU A 19 -18.05 -49.36 -1.34
N SER A 20 -18.87 -48.89 -2.29
CA SER A 20 -18.60 -47.64 -2.97
C SER A 20 -18.55 -46.58 -1.84
N ALA A 21 -17.33 -46.16 -1.52
CA ALA A 21 -17.15 -45.04 -0.60
C ALA A 21 -17.94 -43.86 -1.18
N VAL A 22 -19.09 -43.56 -0.55
CA VAL A 22 -19.87 -42.36 -0.90
C VAL A 22 -18.95 -41.18 -0.69
N ARG A 23 -18.51 -40.58 -1.78
CA ARG A 23 -17.71 -39.32 -1.71
C ARG A 23 -18.58 -38.31 -0.98
N PRO A 24 -18.05 -37.64 0.04
CA PRO A 24 -18.81 -36.59 0.69
C PRO A 24 -19.17 -35.53 -0.36
N GLN A 25 -20.43 -35.15 -0.44
CA GLN A 25 -20.94 -34.09 -1.32
C GLN A 25 -21.38 -32.92 -0.45
N ALA A 26 -21.10 -31.71 -0.90
CA ALA A 26 -21.54 -30.49 -0.25
C ALA A 26 -22.86 -30.05 -0.92
N LEU A 27 -23.98 -30.54 -0.41
CA LEU A 27 -25.31 -30.33 -0.99
C LEU A 27 -26.18 -29.53 -0.01
N MET A 28 -26.76 -28.44 -0.47
CA MET A 28 -27.84 -27.77 0.27
C MET A 28 -29.11 -28.65 0.23
N PRO A 29 -29.79 -28.82 1.36
CA PRO A 29 -31.05 -29.56 1.39
C PRO A 29 -32.12 -28.87 0.51
N GLU A 30 -32.83 -29.65 -0.30
CA GLU A 30 -33.90 -29.17 -1.18
C GLU A 30 -35.03 -28.43 -0.44
N ARG A 31 -35.24 -28.73 0.86
CA ARG A 31 -36.20 -28.00 1.69
C ARG A 31 -35.98 -26.49 1.75
N HIS A 32 -34.78 -26.02 1.41
CA HIS A 32 -34.45 -24.59 1.39
C HIS A 32 -34.75 -23.91 0.05
N ARG A 33 -35.26 -24.62 -0.95
CA ARG A 33 -35.61 -24.04 -2.24
C ARG A 33 -36.73 -22.99 -2.08
N ALA A 34 -37.74 -23.27 -1.31
CA ALA A 34 -38.81 -22.32 -1.01
C ALA A 34 -38.30 -21.04 -0.30
N PHE A 35 -37.25 -21.15 0.51
CA PHE A 35 -36.61 -19.98 1.13
C PHE A 35 -36.02 -19.04 0.06
N PHE A 36 -35.35 -19.60 -0.94
CA PHE A 36 -34.83 -18.84 -2.06
C PHE A 36 -35.92 -18.17 -2.87
N GLU A 37 -36.94 -18.91 -3.24
CA GLU A 37 -38.08 -18.43 -4.01
C GLU A 37 -38.78 -17.26 -3.31
N ASN A 38 -39.02 -17.40 -2.00
CA ASN A 38 -39.77 -16.40 -1.25
C ASN A 38 -39.01 -15.14 -0.88
N TYR A 39 -37.68 -15.21 -0.73
CA TYR A 39 -36.89 -14.11 -0.13
C TYR A 39 -35.74 -13.60 -1.00
N CYS A 40 -35.33 -14.31 -2.06
CA CYS A 40 -34.14 -13.99 -2.85
C CYS A 40 -34.43 -13.75 -4.32
N LEU A 41 -35.22 -14.60 -4.98
CA LEU A 41 -35.36 -14.63 -6.44
C LEU A 41 -36.07 -13.42 -7.02
N ASP A 42 -36.95 -12.73 -6.32
CA ASP A 42 -37.56 -11.46 -6.79
C ASP A 42 -36.54 -10.40 -7.23
N CYS A 43 -35.32 -10.50 -6.73
CA CYS A 43 -34.26 -9.53 -7.02
C CYS A 43 -33.02 -10.16 -7.67
N HIS A 44 -32.83 -11.46 -7.52
CA HIS A 44 -31.63 -12.18 -7.95
C HIS A 44 -31.96 -13.34 -8.90
N ASP A 45 -33.02 -13.20 -9.69
CA ASP A 45 -33.35 -14.09 -10.81
C ASP A 45 -32.44 -13.85 -12.02
N GLY A 46 -32.59 -14.70 -13.05
CA GLY A 46 -31.81 -14.61 -14.29
C GLY A 46 -32.02 -13.34 -15.12
N GLU A 47 -33.13 -12.62 -14.92
CA GLU A 47 -33.46 -11.39 -15.65
C GLU A 47 -33.03 -10.14 -14.86
N THR A 48 -33.40 -10.05 -13.59
CA THR A 48 -33.22 -8.86 -12.73
C THR A 48 -31.76 -8.70 -12.26
N ARG A 49 -31.09 -9.77 -11.87
CA ARG A 49 -29.68 -9.85 -11.44
C ARG A 49 -29.20 -8.68 -10.60
N LYS A 50 -29.97 -8.28 -9.59
CA LYS A 50 -29.65 -7.10 -8.79
C LYS A 50 -28.29 -7.23 -8.13
N GLY A 51 -27.43 -6.22 -8.28
CA GLY A 51 -26.03 -6.29 -7.81
C GLY A 51 -25.18 -7.27 -8.63
N SER A 52 -25.57 -7.63 -9.85
CA SER A 52 -24.91 -8.60 -10.74
C SER A 52 -24.84 -10.01 -10.11
N VAL A 53 -25.82 -10.37 -9.29
CA VAL A 53 -25.93 -11.66 -8.63
C VAL A 53 -27.14 -12.41 -9.19
N ASP A 54 -26.90 -13.58 -9.73
CA ASP A 54 -27.91 -14.54 -10.20
C ASP A 54 -27.94 -15.73 -9.24
N LEU A 55 -29.03 -15.89 -8.51
CA LEU A 55 -29.24 -16.99 -7.58
C LEU A 55 -30.19 -18.05 -8.14
N GLU A 56 -30.92 -17.77 -9.22
CA GLU A 56 -31.80 -18.73 -9.86
C GLU A 56 -30.98 -19.87 -10.52
N SER A 57 -29.88 -19.51 -11.16
CA SER A 57 -28.95 -20.48 -11.76
C SER A 57 -27.99 -21.13 -10.77
N LEU A 58 -28.00 -20.72 -9.48
CA LEU A 58 -27.08 -21.24 -8.48
C LEU A 58 -27.41 -22.70 -8.13
N PRO A 59 -26.49 -23.65 -8.41
CA PRO A 59 -26.73 -25.04 -8.04
C PRO A 59 -26.74 -25.24 -6.52
N PHE A 60 -27.59 -26.12 -6.02
CA PHE A 60 -27.60 -26.56 -4.61
C PHE A 60 -26.40 -27.48 -4.29
N ASP A 61 -25.59 -27.82 -5.27
CA ASP A 61 -24.30 -28.49 -5.12
C ASP A 61 -23.17 -27.44 -5.03
N LEU A 62 -22.50 -27.38 -3.89
CA LEU A 62 -21.36 -26.52 -3.63
C LEU A 62 -20.02 -27.15 -4.10
N GLY A 63 -20.08 -28.22 -4.88
CA GLY A 63 -18.90 -28.99 -5.32
C GLY A 63 -17.98 -28.28 -6.32
N THR A 64 -18.32 -27.06 -6.76
CA THR A 64 -17.46 -26.23 -7.61
C THR A 64 -17.06 -24.93 -6.89
N LEU A 65 -15.86 -24.41 -7.19
CA LEU A 65 -15.36 -23.19 -6.57
C LEU A 65 -16.31 -21.99 -6.79
N PRO A 66 -16.82 -21.70 -8.02
CA PRO A 66 -17.75 -20.61 -8.24
C PRO A 66 -19.05 -20.75 -7.43
N ALA A 67 -19.62 -21.96 -7.34
CA ALA A 67 -20.81 -22.22 -6.54
C ALA A 67 -20.53 -22.00 -5.05
N ALA A 68 -19.43 -22.55 -4.53
CA ALA A 68 -19.05 -22.39 -3.13
C ALA A 68 -18.79 -20.92 -2.74
N GLU A 69 -18.17 -20.14 -3.62
CA GLU A 69 -17.95 -18.70 -3.41
C GLU A 69 -19.27 -17.91 -3.38
N LEU A 70 -20.19 -18.21 -4.29
CA LEU A 70 -21.49 -17.53 -4.31
C LEU A 70 -22.33 -17.91 -3.10
N TRP A 71 -22.34 -19.17 -2.69
CA TRP A 71 -22.97 -19.61 -1.44
C TRP A 71 -22.35 -18.96 -0.20
N GLN A 72 -21.04 -18.74 -0.20
CA GLN A 72 -20.37 -18.01 0.88
C GLN A 72 -20.83 -16.53 0.94
N LYS A 73 -21.03 -15.88 -0.21
CA LYS A 73 -21.60 -14.52 -0.27
C LYS A 73 -23.02 -14.49 0.31
N VAL A 74 -23.86 -15.47 -0.06
CA VAL A 74 -25.22 -15.61 0.50
C VAL A 74 -25.16 -15.73 2.02
N LEU A 75 -24.29 -16.62 2.55
CA LEU A 75 -24.09 -16.80 3.99
C LEU A 75 -23.71 -15.48 4.69
N ASN A 76 -22.75 -14.77 4.13
CA ASN A 76 -22.24 -13.51 4.71
C ASN A 76 -23.33 -12.43 4.71
N SER A 77 -24.03 -12.23 3.59
CA SER A 77 -25.07 -11.18 3.45
C SER A 77 -26.30 -11.44 4.34
N LEU A 78 -26.66 -12.70 4.55
CA LEU A 78 -27.71 -13.07 5.50
C LEU A 78 -27.28 -12.88 6.95
N ASN A 79 -26.04 -13.24 7.29
CA ASN A 79 -25.49 -13.07 8.65
C ASN A 79 -25.31 -11.59 9.02
N SER A 80 -24.84 -10.75 8.10
CA SER A 80 -24.70 -9.31 8.31
C SER A 80 -26.04 -8.57 8.38
N GLY A 81 -27.13 -9.22 7.96
CA GLY A 81 -28.46 -8.58 7.87
C GLY A 81 -28.60 -7.59 6.73
N GLU A 82 -27.68 -7.62 5.75
CA GLU A 82 -27.78 -6.83 4.52
C GLU A 82 -28.87 -7.36 3.62
N MET A 83 -29.11 -8.68 3.64
CA MET A 83 -30.12 -9.37 2.83
C MET A 83 -31.11 -10.17 3.70
N PRO A 84 -32.39 -10.21 3.33
CA PRO A 84 -33.06 -9.27 2.42
C PRO A 84 -33.02 -7.84 2.93
N PRO A 85 -33.07 -6.81 2.05
CA PRO A 85 -33.07 -5.40 2.47
C PRO A 85 -34.24 -5.12 3.44
N ARG A 86 -34.05 -4.27 4.45
CA ARG A 86 -35.04 -3.99 5.51
C ARG A 86 -36.45 -3.61 5.04
N LYS A 87 -36.57 -3.09 3.81
CA LYS A 87 -37.85 -2.70 3.19
C LYS A 87 -38.56 -3.84 2.47
N LYS A 88 -37.96 -5.02 2.41
CA LYS A 88 -38.51 -6.23 1.78
C LYS A 88 -38.98 -7.22 2.83
N THR A 89 -39.78 -8.20 2.40
CA THR A 89 -40.25 -9.30 3.27
C THR A 89 -39.05 -9.98 3.93
N GLN A 90 -39.13 -10.09 5.25
CA GLN A 90 -38.06 -10.72 6.04
C GLN A 90 -38.44 -12.16 6.39
N PRO A 91 -37.52 -13.12 6.28
CA PRO A 91 -37.78 -14.49 6.70
C PRO A 91 -37.99 -14.57 8.20
N PRO A 92 -38.88 -15.48 8.68
CA PRO A 92 -38.99 -15.78 10.09
C PRO A 92 -37.64 -16.20 10.69
N ALA A 93 -37.36 -15.77 11.93
CA ALA A 93 -36.06 -16.01 12.57
C ALA A 93 -35.68 -17.50 12.63
N ILE A 94 -36.67 -18.39 12.86
CA ILE A 94 -36.46 -19.84 12.93
C ILE A 94 -36.08 -20.40 11.56
N GLU A 95 -36.73 -19.95 10.48
CA GLU A 95 -36.46 -20.39 9.11
C GLU A 95 -35.11 -19.92 8.65
N LYS A 96 -34.79 -18.63 8.91
CA LYS A 96 -33.45 -18.05 8.64
C LYS A 96 -32.35 -18.81 9.39
N ALA A 97 -32.56 -19.12 10.67
CA ALA A 97 -31.56 -19.84 11.46
C ALA A 97 -31.30 -21.25 10.91
N ALA A 98 -32.35 -21.99 10.56
CA ALA A 98 -32.23 -23.33 9.98
C ALA A 98 -31.51 -23.31 8.63
N PHE A 99 -31.80 -22.30 7.78
CA PHE A 99 -31.11 -22.10 6.51
C PHE A 99 -29.62 -21.83 6.73
N LEU A 100 -29.26 -20.87 7.61
CA LEU A 100 -27.90 -20.51 7.91
C LEU A 100 -27.08 -21.64 8.52
N GLU A 101 -27.69 -22.45 9.38
CA GLU A 101 -27.06 -23.62 10.00
C GLU A 101 -26.66 -24.65 8.93
N ASP A 102 -27.61 -25.02 8.05
CA ASP A 102 -27.34 -26.00 7.00
C ASP A 102 -26.33 -25.42 5.98
N LEU A 103 -26.47 -24.16 5.56
CA LEU A 103 -25.53 -23.53 4.64
C LEU A 103 -24.11 -23.47 5.22
N SER A 104 -23.99 -23.11 6.51
CA SER A 104 -22.67 -23.08 7.17
C SER A 104 -22.01 -24.46 7.17
N LYS A 105 -22.78 -25.52 7.47
CA LYS A 105 -22.28 -26.90 7.42
C LYS A 105 -21.81 -27.28 6.02
N GLN A 106 -22.63 -26.99 4.99
CA GLN A 106 -22.28 -27.33 3.60
C GLN A 106 -21.09 -26.53 3.06
N VAL A 107 -20.94 -25.27 3.43
CA VAL A 107 -19.75 -24.47 3.08
C VAL A 107 -18.49 -25.06 3.72
N VAL A 108 -18.55 -25.56 4.95
CA VAL A 108 -17.40 -26.24 5.58
C VAL A 108 -17.05 -27.54 4.84
N VAL A 109 -18.06 -28.32 4.43
CA VAL A 109 -17.85 -29.55 3.63
C VAL A 109 -17.24 -29.17 2.27
N ALA A 110 -17.80 -28.18 1.57
CA ALA A 110 -17.30 -27.70 0.30
C ALA A 110 -15.83 -27.24 0.40
N ARG A 111 -15.47 -26.48 1.44
CA ARG A 111 -14.08 -26.08 1.68
C ARG A 111 -13.13 -27.26 1.83
N LYS A 112 -13.54 -28.30 2.52
CA LYS A 112 -12.73 -29.54 2.64
C LYS A 112 -12.56 -30.23 1.31
N LEU A 113 -13.65 -30.37 0.54
CA LEU A 113 -13.65 -31.02 -0.77
C LEU A 113 -12.82 -30.25 -1.81
N LEU A 114 -12.98 -28.91 -1.84
CA LEU A 114 -12.32 -28.03 -2.79
C LEU A 114 -10.89 -27.66 -2.33
N GLY A 115 -10.61 -27.66 -1.04
CA GLY A 115 -9.29 -27.39 -0.48
C GLY A 115 -8.25 -28.47 -0.80
N ASP A 116 -8.71 -29.69 -1.08
CA ASP A 116 -7.83 -30.83 -1.42
C ASP A 116 -7.59 -30.94 -2.94
N SER A 117 -8.15 -30.03 -3.74
CA SER A 117 -7.98 -30.04 -5.20
C SER A 117 -6.58 -29.61 -5.69
N GLY A 118 -5.66 -29.36 -4.76
CA GLY A 118 -4.25 -29.06 -5.06
C GLY A 118 -4.11 -28.05 -6.18
N GLY A 119 -4.65 -26.83 -5.98
CA GLY A 119 -4.65 -25.79 -7.01
C GLY A 119 -3.28 -25.64 -7.63
N VAL A 120 -3.19 -25.84 -8.93
CA VAL A 120 -1.94 -25.69 -9.69
C VAL A 120 -1.65 -24.21 -9.82
N ILE A 121 -0.95 -23.65 -8.85
CA ILE A 121 -0.41 -22.29 -8.96
C ILE A 121 0.82 -22.37 -9.87
N THR A 122 0.63 -22.03 -11.14
CA THR A 122 1.72 -22.12 -12.12
C THR A 122 2.65 -20.90 -12.08
N MET A 123 2.10 -19.72 -11.80
CA MET A 123 2.87 -18.48 -11.80
C MET A 123 2.03 -17.33 -11.17
N ARG A 124 2.65 -16.54 -10.28
CA ARG A 124 2.07 -15.28 -9.80
C ARG A 124 3.09 -14.16 -9.78
N ARG A 125 2.68 -12.95 -10.07
CA ARG A 125 3.51 -11.75 -9.92
C ARG A 125 3.75 -11.44 -8.44
N LEU A 126 4.90 -10.87 -8.12
CA LEU A 126 5.09 -10.21 -6.83
C LEU A 126 4.04 -9.10 -6.68
N ASN A 127 3.38 -9.05 -5.54
CA ASN A 127 2.58 -7.88 -5.19
C ASN A 127 3.48 -6.70 -4.78
N ARG A 128 2.91 -5.52 -4.56
CA ARG A 128 3.65 -4.30 -4.21
C ARG A 128 4.55 -4.50 -2.98
N ARG A 129 4.01 -5.08 -1.92
CA ARG A 129 4.74 -5.34 -0.67
C ARG A 129 5.93 -6.27 -0.90
N GLU A 130 5.71 -7.38 -1.59
CA GLU A 130 6.77 -8.34 -1.91
C GLU A 130 7.85 -7.75 -2.81
N TYR A 131 7.46 -6.90 -3.76
CA TYR A 131 8.42 -6.19 -4.61
C TYR A 131 9.29 -5.24 -3.81
N VAL A 132 8.69 -4.37 -2.98
CA VAL A 132 9.42 -3.43 -2.11
C VAL A 132 10.41 -4.18 -1.21
N HIS A 133 9.96 -5.21 -0.52
CA HIS A 133 10.84 -6.01 0.35
C HIS A 133 11.93 -6.75 -0.43
N THR A 134 11.62 -7.22 -1.64
CA THR A 134 12.62 -7.86 -2.50
C THR A 134 13.70 -6.88 -2.95
N MET A 135 13.33 -5.65 -3.30
CA MET A 135 14.28 -4.59 -3.66
C MET A 135 15.15 -4.21 -2.47
N ARG A 136 14.56 -4.06 -1.28
CA ARG A 136 15.30 -3.80 -0.03
C ARG A 136 16.33 -4.90 0.27
N GLU A 137 15.94 -6.18 0.17
CA GLU A 137 16.86 -7.31 0.43
C GLU A 137 17.94 -7.50 -0.64
N LEU A 138 17.64 -7.12 -1.88
CA LEU A 138 18.55 -7.31 -3.02
C LEU A 138 19.53 -6.14 -3.16
N LEU A 139 19.05 -4.93 -2.96
CA LEU A 139 19.77 -3.68 -3.26
C LEU A 139 19.93 -2.74 -2.06
N GLY A 140 19.25 -2.99 -0.95
CA GLY A 140 19.28 -2.09 0.21
C GLY A 140 18.56 -0.75 -0.02
N VAL A 141 17.69 -0.65 -1.04
CA VAL A 141 16.97 0.59 -1.39
C VAL A 141 15.49 0.49 -1.03
N GLU A 142 14.93 1.62 -0.63
CA GLU A 142 13.50 1.77 -0.40
C GLU A 142 12.81 2.21 -1.68
N VAL A 143 11.83 1.44 -2.11
CA VAL A 143 10.99 1.76 -3.26
C VAL A 143 9.63 2.25 -2.76
N ASP A 144 9.20 3.41 -3.25
CA ASP A 144 7.87 3.91 -2.95
C ASP A 144 6.80 3.04 -3.63
N ALA A 145 6.01 2.36 -2.80
CA ALA A 145 4.94 1.47 -3.27
C ALA A 145 3.84 2.20 -4.08
N ALA A 146 3.66 3.50 -3.88
CA ALA A 146 2.69 4.31 -4.63
C ALA A 146 3.04 4.40 -6.11
N ASN A 147 4.32 4.29 -6.46
CA ASN A 147 4.81 4.30 -7.84
C ASN A 147 4.69 2.95 -8.55
N LEU A 148 4.30 1.89 -7.83
CA LEU A 148 4.10 0.56 -8.42
C LEU A 148 2.68 0.40 -8.97
N PRO A 149 2.49 -0.46 -9.99
CA PRO A 149 1.16 -0.83 -10.47
C PRO A 149 0.30 -1.35 -9.32
N SER A 150 -0.99 -0.97 -9.31
CA SER A 150 -1.92 -1.44 -8.27
C SER A 150 -2.08 -2.95 -8.30
N ASP A 151 -2.19 -3.56 -7.13
CA ASP A 151 -2.60 -4.95 -7.00
C ASP A 151 -4.14 -4.99 -6.99
N SER A 152 -4.73 -5.88 -7.79
CA SER A 152 -6.18 -6.06 -7.78
C SER A 152 -6.56 -7.12 -6.74
N ASN A 153 -7.53 -6.79 -5.88
CA ASN A 153 -7.98 -7.68 -4.79
C ASN A 153 -9.18 -8.55 -5.19
N ALA A 154 -9.20 -9.05 -6.43
CA ALA A 154 -10.23 -9.99 -6.87
C ALA A 154 -10.07 -11.31 -6.10
N GLY A 155 -10.76 -11.43 -4.97
CA GLY A 155 -10.75 -12.67 -4.17
C GLY A 155 -10.21 -12.55 -2.73
N GLY A 156 -9.92 -11.34 -2.24
CA GLY A 156 -9.61 -11.08 -0.83
C GLY A 156 -8.13 -11.02 -0.46
N PHE A 157 -7.23 -11.66 -1.22
CA PHE A 157 -5.78 -11.60 -0.94
C PHE A 157 -4.99 -11.07 -2.15
N ASP A 158 -4.07 -10.15 -1.90
CA ASP A 158 -3.15 -9.55 -2.88
C ASP A 158 -2.12 -10.55 -3.46
N THR A 159 -2.09 -11.76 -2.92
CA THR A 159 -1.28 -12.89 -3.39
C THR A 159 -2.02 -13.79 -4.37
N SER A 160 -3.28 -13.48 -4.72
CA SER A 160 -4.04 -14.26 -5.71
C SER A 160 -3.47 -14.09 -7.11
N GLY A 161 -2.90 -15.17 -7.67
CA GLY A 161 -2.26 -15.15 -8.99
C GLY A 161 -3.21 -14.78 -10.14
N ALA A 162 -4.51 -15.08 -10.00
CA ALA A 162 -5.52 -14.78 -11.00
C ALA A 162 -5.79 -13.27 -11.18
N SER A 163 -5.46 -12.46 -10.19
CA SER A 163 -5.72 -11.02 -10.18
C SER A 163 -4.51 -10.15 -10.54
N LEU A 164 -3.32 -10.72 -10.64
CA LEU A 164 -2.07 -9.99 -10.85
C LEU A 164 -1.65 -10.03 -12.34
N PHE A 165 -2.37 -9.28 -13.17
CA PHE A 165 -2.02 -9.10 -14.58
C PHE A 165 -0.83 -8.15 -14.77
N PHE A 166 -0.24 -8.21 -15.96
CA PHE A 166 0.91 -7.41 -16.35
C PHE A 166 0.68 -6.82 -17.75
N SER A 167 0.65 -5.49 -17.83
CA SER A 167 0.53 -4.75 -19.10
C SER A 167 1.87 -4.17 -19.55
N SER A 168 1.95 -3.70 -20.81
CA SER A 168 3.13 -3.00 -21.32
C SER A 168 3.48 -1.75 -20.50
N ASP A 169 2.47 -0.97 -20.12
CA ASP A 169 2.67 0.25 -19.32
C ASP A 169 3.24 -0.06 -17.93
N GLN A 170 2.80 -1.17 -17.35
CA GLN A 170 3.34 -1.66 -16.10
C GLN A 170 4.81 -2.10 -16.22
N PHE A 171 5.20 -2.68 -17.37
CA PHE A 171 6.60 -3.03 -17.64
C PHE A 171 7.49 -1.79 -17.62
N GLU A 172 7.08 -0.73 -18.30
CA GLU A 172 7.82 0.54 -18.32
C GLU A 172 7.95 1.16 -16.91
N GLN A 173 6.89 1.06 -16.09
CA GLN A 173 6.95 1.50 -14.70
C GLN A 173 7.99 0.72 -13.89
N TYR A 174 8.01 -0.61 -14.00
CA TYR A 174 9.00 -1.44 -13.31
C TYR A 174 10.42 -1.15 -13.80
N LEU A 175 10.62 -0.95 -15.10
CA LEU A 175 11.92 -0.61 -15.67
C LEU A 175 12.43 0.74 -15.14
N ARG A 176 11.55 1.74 -15.09
CA ARG A 176 11.89 3.06 -14.53
C ARG A 176 12.24 2.98 -13.05
N ILE A 177 11.44 2.26 -12.25
CA ILE A 177 11.70 2.07 -10.81
C ILE A 177 13.02 1.32 -10.60
N ALA A 178 13.27 0.28 -11.37
CA ALA A 178 14.51 -0.47 -11.33
C ALA A 178 15.73 0.42 -11.66
N ARG A 179 15.61 1.30 -12.66
CA ARG A 179 16.67 2.24 -13.02
C ARG A 179 16.96 3.22 -11.89
N LEU A 180 15.93 3.83 -11.32
CA LEU A 180 16.06 4.75 -10.18
C LEU A 180 16.72 4.06 -8.96
N ALA A 181 16.33 2.81 -8.67
CA ALA A 181 16.94 2.04 -7.60
C ALA A 181 18.43 1.75 -7.86
N LEU A 182 18.80 1.44 -9.10
CA LEU A 182 20.19 1.23 -9.48
C LEU A 182 21.01 2.53 -9.47
N ASP A 183 20.40 3.68 -9.72
CA ASP A 183 21.04 4.98 -9.56
C ASP A 183 21.41 5.30 -8.11
N GLU A 184 20.67 4.74 -7.14
CA GLU A 184 20.99 4.83 -5.71
C GLU A 184 22.13 3.88 -5.29
N VAL A 185 22.25 2.74 -5.96
CA VAL A 185 23.21 1.68 -5.64
C VAL A 185 24.52 1.86 -6.37
N ILE A 186 24.47 2.09 -7.68
CA ILE A 186 25.65 2.26 -8.54
C ILE A 186 26.05 3.73 -8.51
N VAL A 187 26.96 4.02 -7.62
CA VAL A 187 27.41 5.37 -7.30
C VAL A 187 28.87 5.58 -7.70
N GLY A 188 29.26 6.82 -7.96
CA GLY A 188 30.66 7.17 -8.17
C GLY A 188 31.46 7.22 -6.87
N ASP A 189 32.76 7.50 -6.98
CA ASP A 189 33.72 7.53 -5.87
C ASP A 189 33.40 8.61 -4.82
N SER A 190 32.70 9.67 -5.23
CA SER A 190 32.42 10.81 -4.38
C SER A 190 31.27 10.55 -3.43
N ARG A 191 31.56 10.45 -2.14
CA ARG A 191 30.55 10.38 -1.09
C ARG A 191 29.67 11.64 -1.10
N PRO A 192 28.33 11.53 -1.09
CA PRO A 192 27.44 12.67 -0.96
C PRO A 192 27.74 13.48 0.30
N LYS A 193 27.79 14.79 0.16
CA LYS A 193 28.01 15.67 1.31
C LYS A 193 26.77 15.69 2.18
N LYS A 194 26.99 15.51 3.48
CA LYS A 194 25.95 15.70 4.49
C LYS A 194 25.51 17.17 4.46
N ILE A 195 24.22 17.40 4.30
CA ILE A 195 23.61 18.73 4.37
C ILE A 195 22.95 18.91 5.73
N ARG A 196 22.87 20.14 6.19
CA ARG A 196 22.05 20.57 7.32
C ARG A 196 21.37 21.87 6.94
N ILE A 197 20.07 21.81 6.81
CA ILE A 197 19.25 22.94 6.36
C ILE A 197 18.18 23.16 7.41
N ARG A 198 18.11 24.38 7.94
CA ARG A 198 17.06 24.82 8.82
C ARG A 198 16.19 25.84 8.09
N THR A 199 14.92 25.54 8.01
CA THR A 199 13.88 26.42 7.46
C THR A 199 13.17 27.13 8.61
N GLN A 200 13.20 28.45 8.60
CA GLN A 200 12.39 29.27 9.50
C GLN A 200 10.97 29.28 8.96
N SER A 201 10.05 28.74 9.74
CA SER A 201 8.70 28.41 9.28
C SER A 201 7.86 29.66 9.01
N GLU A 202 8.06 30.75 9.77
CA GLU A 202 7.31 31.99 9.64
C GLU A 202 7.52 32.72 8.30
N ILE A 203 8.72 32.67 7.76
CA ILE A 203 9.07 33.44 6.55
C ILE A 203 8.21 32.99 5.38
N ARG A 204 8.13 31.70 5.15
CA ARG A 204 7.42 31.12 4.01
C ARG A 204 5.90 31.23 4.14
N ALA A 205 5.37 30.90 5.31
CA ALA A 205 3.95 30.92 5.58
C ALA A 205 3.38 32.35 5.57
N ASN A 206 4.05 33.28 6.24
CA ASN A 206 3.60 34.68 6.30
C ASN A 206 3.69 35.35 4.92
N GLN A 207 4.70 35.03 4.11
CA GLN A 207 4.76 35.48 2.72
C GLN A 207 3.59 34.96 1.90
N PHE A 208 3.24 33.67 2.04
CA PHE A 208 2.12 33.07 1.34
C PHE A 208 0.80 33.71 1.75
N VAL A 209 0.51 33.74 3.06
CA VAL A 209 -0.73 34.31 3.59
C VAL A 209 -0.84 35.80 3.27
N GLY A 210 0.22 36.56 3.47
CA GLY A 210 0.27 37.98 3.17
C GLY A 210 0.08 38.30 1.69
N SER A 211 0.70 37.51 0.80
CA SER A 211 0.56 37.69 -0.66
C SER A 211 -0.87 37.36 -1.12
N ARG A 212 -1.45 36.29 -0.57
CA ARG A 212 -2.83 35.89 -0.87
C ARG A 212 -3.83 36.95 -0.39
N HIS A 213 -3.65 37.47 0.84
CA HIS A 213 -4.47 38.54 1.41
C HIS A 213 -4.40 39.82 0.53
N ARG A 214 -3.20 40.28 0.19
CA ARG A 214 -3.01 41.46 -0.69
C ARG A 214 -3.65 41.29 -2.06
N ARG A 215 -3.55 40.07 -2.65
CA ARG A 215 -4.16 39.78 -3.96
C ARG A 215 -5.68 39.85 -3.90
N LEU A 216 -6.29 39.25 -2.89
CA LEU A 216 -7.74 39.30 -2.69
C LEU A 216 -8.23 40.73 -2.45
N LYS A 217 -7.49 41.50 -1.65
CA LYS A 217 -7.79 42.90 -1.44
C LYS A 217 -7.72 43.72 -2.71
N LYS A 218 -6.68 43.53 -3.53
CA LYS A 218 -6.54 44.21 -4.83
C LYS A 218 -7.70 43.88 -5.78
N SER A 219 -8.14 42.61 -5.83
CA SER A 219 -9.30 42.22 -6.60
C SER A 219 -10.60 42.88 -6.09
N TRP A 220 -10.78 42.90 -4.77
CA TRP A 220 -11.90 43.57 -4.15
C TRP A 220 -11.93 45.06 -4.49
N ASP A 221 -10.80 45.80 -4.31
CA ASP A 221 -10.71 47.23 -4.60
C ASP A 221 -11.07 47.53 -6.05
N ARG A 222 -10.60 46.71 -7.01
CA ARG A 222 -11.00 46.80 -8.43
C ARG A 222 -12.48 46.54 -8.67
N ALA A 223 -13.06 45.56 -7.95
CA ALA A 223 -14.48 45.26 -8.05
C ALA A 223 -15.34 46.44 -7.53
N GLN A 224 -14.94 47.09 -6.42
CA GLN A 224 -15.62 48.26 -5.93
C GLN A 224 -15.52 49.46 -6.91
N GLN A 225 -14.36 49.68 -7.53
CA GLN A 225 -14.18 50.66 -8.59
C GLN A 225 -15.10 50.43 -9.79
N TRP A 226 -15.24 49.16 -10.21
CA TRP A 226 -16.18 48.81 -11.26
C TRP A 226 -17.63 49.12 -10.87
N ARG A 227 -18.05 48.75 -9.69
CA ARG A 227 -19.43 49.02 -9.19
C ARG A 227 -19.78 50.50 -9.09
N ALA A 228 -18.77 51.35 -8.92
CA ALA A 228 -18.91 52.79 -8.88
C ALA A 228 -18.81 53.46 -10.26
N SER A 229 -18.76 52.67 -11.36
CA SER A 229 -18.58 53.18 -12.70
C SER A 229 -19.59 52.58 -13.67
N ASP A 230 -19.82 53.25 -14.81
CA ASP A 230 -20.65 52.75 -15.94
C ASP A 230 -19.84 51.93 -16.97
N LYS A 231 -18.55 51.62 -16.66
CA LYS A 231 -17.67 50.89 -17.55
C LYS A 231 -17.88 49.39 -17.46
N PRO A 232 -17.60 48.61 -18.54
CA PRO A 232 -17.69 47.16 -18.51
C PRO A 232 -16.64 46.55 -17.57
N PRO A 233 -16.89 45.34 -17.00
CA PRO A 233 -15.98 44.65 -16.09
C PRO A 233 -14.57 44.47 -16.65
N THR A 234 -14.46 44.33 -17.99
CA THR A 234 -13.18 44.18 -18.69
C THR A 234 -12.25 45.37 -18.54
N ALA A 235 -12.78 46.57 -18.36
CA ALA A 235 -11.99 47.79 -18.10
C ALA A 235 -11.26 47.73 -16.74
N PHE A 236 -11.68 46.84 -15.83
CA PHE A 236 -11.09 46.61 -14.52
C PHE A 236 -10.37 45.23 -14.44
N GLY A 237 -10.17 44.57 -15.58
CA GLY A 237 -9.47 43.29 -15.67
C GLY A 237 -10.27 42.08 -15.20
N PHE A 238 -11.60 42.14 -15.27
CA PHE A 238 -12.48 40.99 -15.09
C PHE A 238 -13.04 40.53 -16.43
N ILE A 239 -13.25 39.22 -16.59
CA ILE A 239 -13.82 38.66 -17.83
C ILE A 239 -15.27 39.08 -17.99
N ASP A 240 -16.05 39.04 -16.89
CA ASP A 240 -17.50 39.35 -16.85
C ASP A 240 -17.92 39.74 -15.42
N ALA A 241 -19.22 40.06 -15.27
CA ALA A 241 -19.83 40.43 -13.99
C ALA A 241 -19.90 39.26 -12.99
N ASP A 242 -19.98 38.04 -13.47
CA ASP A 242 -20.03 36.86 -12.59
C ASP A 242 -18.63 36.57 -12.00
N ARG A 243 -17.59 36.85 -12.77
CA ARG A 243 -16.23 36.82 -12.24
C ARG A 243 -16.00 37.86 -11.13
N VAL A 244 -16.58 39.04 -11.25
CA VAL A 244 -16.53 40.05 -10.18
C VAL A 244 -17.21 39.52 -8.92
N LYS A 245 -18.45 39.02 -9.04
CA LYS A 245 -19.17 38.43 -7.89
C LYS A 245 -18.37 37.30 -7.21
N PHE A 246 -17.75 36.44 -8.01
CA PHE A 246 -16.92 35.35 -7.50
C PHE A 246 -15.71 35.87 -6.69
N GLU A 247 -14.99 36.87 -7.23
CA GLU A 247 -13.82 37.42 -6.54
C GLU A 247 -14.20 38.23 -5.29
N GLU A 248 -15.33 38.94 -5.33
CA GLU A 248 -15.90 39.57 -4.13
C GLU A 248 -16.30 38.56 -3.06
N GLY A 249 -16.90 37.44 -3.48
CA GLY A 249 -17.21 36.31 -2.59
C GLY A 249 -15.94 35.74 -1.94
N GLN A 250 -14.91 35.48 -2.74
CA GLN A 250 -13.62 35.00 -2.22
C GLN A 250 -13.01 35.96 -1.20
N TYR A 251 -13.05 37.27 -1.46
CA TYR A 251 -12.53 38.28 -0.53
C TYR A 251 -13.28 38.23 0.82
N ARG A 252 -14.60 38.28 0.77
CA ARG A 252 -15.45 38.27 1.99
C ARG A 252 -15.26 36.99 2.79
N ASP A 253 -15.08 35.88 2.11
CA ASP A 253 -14.98 34.58 2.77
C ASP A 253 -13.59 34.28 3.34
N GLN A 254 -12.52 34.67 2.65
CA GLN A 254 -11.16 34.27 3.02
C GLN A 254 -10.38 35.35 3.79
N THR A 255 -10.62 36.62 3.50
CA THR A 255 -9.85 37.73 4.10
C THR A 255 -9.91 37.81 5.62
N PRO A 256 -11.07 37.57 6.27
CA PRO A 256 -11.11 37.60 7.75
C PRO A 256 -10.17 36.59 8.38
N GLY A 257 -10.09 35.38 7.78
CA GLY A 257 -9.16 34.34 8.25
C GLY A 257 -7.69 34.72 8.08
N PHE A 258 -7.32 35.27 6.91
CA PHE A 258 -5.95 35.70 6.68
C PHE A 258 -5.55 36.90 7.57
N ALA A 259 -6.45 37.87 7.76
CA ALA A 259 -6.20 39.00 8.61
C ALA A 259 -6.02 38.56 10.08
N HIS A 260 -6.87 37.65 10.54
CA HIS A 260 -6.76 37.11 11.89
C HIS A 260 -5.46 36.33 12.08
N TYR A 261 -5.11 35.44 11.13
CA TYR A 261 -3.84 34.71 11.16
C TYR A 261 -2.65 35.65 11.31
N LEU A 262 -2.57 36.69 10.47
CA LEU A 262 -1.47 37.67 10.52
C LEU A 262 -1.47 38.54 11.79
N SER A 263 -2.56 38.59 12.56
CA SER A 263 -2.66 39.32 13.83
C SER A 263 -2.19 38.49 15.03
N LEU A 264 -2.06 37.18 14.90
CA LEU A 264 -1.58 36.33 15.99
C LEU A 264 -0.12 36.65 16.32
N PRO A 265 0.22 36.90 17.60
CA PRO A 265 1.60 37.23 17.98
C PRO A 265 2.61 36.14 17.66
N GLU A 266 2.20 34.87 17.71
CA GLU A 266 3.02 33.70 17.47
C GLU A 266 3.49 33.61 16.01
N THR A 267 2.77 34.24 15.07
CA THR A 267 3.19 34.27 13.65
C THR A 267 4.43 35.14 13.40
N ARG A 268 4.87 35.90 14.40
CA ARG A 268 6.11 36.69 14.30
C ARG A 268 7.37 35.86 14.49
N THR A 269 7.26 34.72 15.17
CA THR A 269 8.38 33.85 15.55
C THR A 269 8.27 32.43 15.03
N GLY A 270 7.17 32.11 14.35
CA GLY A 270 6.93 30.80 13.76
C GLY A 270 5.67 30.77 12.93
N ILE A 271 5.32 29.59 12.44
CA ILE A 271 4.04 29.34 11.75
C ILE A 271 3.03 28.81 12.76
N VAL A 272 1.81 29.30 12.68
CA VAL A 272 0.68 28.75 13.41
C VAL A 272 -0.09 27.81 12.50
N LEU A 273 -0.14 26.52 12.85
CA LEU A 273 -0.88 25.53 12.07
C LEU A 273 -2.38 25.72 12.31
N CYS A 274 -3.12 25.99 11.27
CA CYS A 274 -4.56 26.26 11.39
C CYS A 274 -5.35 25.82 10.15
N LYS A 275 -6.66 25.65 10.33
CA LYS A 275 -7.61 25.30 9.27
C LYS A 275 -8.28 26.57 8.76
N LEU A 276 -7.89 27.05 7.59
CA LEU A 276 -8.57 28.13 6.88
C LEU A 276 -9.64 27.57 5.92
N GLN A 277 -10.57 28.41 5.49
CA GLN A 277 -11.57 28.03 4.47
C GLN A 277 -10.93 27.54 3.17
N ALA A 278 -9.77 28.12 2.81
CA ALA A 278 -9.02 27.76 1.61
C ALA A 278 -8.21 26.47 1.75
N GLY A 279 -8.18 25.86 2.94
CA GLY A 279 -7.40 24.66 3.26
C GLY A 279 -6.62 24.80 4.57
N ALA A 280 -5.95 23.73 4.99
CA ALA A 280 -5.10 23.78 6.17
C ALA A 280 -3.78 24.52 5.88
N ILE A 281 -3.31 25.30 6.84
CA ILE A 281 -1.93 25.79 6.85
C ILE A 281 -1.07 24.67 7.42
N LEU A 282 -0.16 24.18 6.57
CA LEU A 282 0.85 23.20 6.89
C LEU A 282 2.19 23.88 7.00
N ASP A 283 3.09 23.32 7.79
CA ASP A 283 4.50 23.64 7.64
C ASP A 283 5.17 22.57 6.77
N VAL A 284 5.82 23.01 5.68
CA VAL A 284 6.43 22.14 4.69
C VAL A 284 7.91 22.48 4.56
N ALA A 285 8.76 21.49 4.77
CA ALA A 285 10.18 21.56 4.50
C ALA A 285 10.53 20.80 3.22
N GLU A 286 11.16 21.48 2.28
CA GLU A 286 11.56 20.91 1.00
C GLU A 286 13.00 20.42 1.04
N PHE A 287 13.24 19.22 0.57
CA PHE A 287 14.59 18.74 0.29
C PHE A 287 15.12 19.44 -0.96
N PRO A 288 16.38 19.88 -0.96
CA PRO A 288 17.00 20.41 -2.17
C PRO A 288 16.87 19.43 -3.34
N ALA A 289 16.68 19.96 -4.55
CA ALA A 289 16.53 19.13 -5.75
C ALA A 289 17.71 18.14 -5.95
N LYS A 290 18.92 18.52 -5.50
CA LYS A 290 20.14 17.71 -5.57
C LYS A 290 20.45 16.94 -4.28
N ALA A 291 19.54 16.90 -3.30
CA ALA A 291 19.75 16.09 -2.10
C ALA A 291 19.83 14.62 -2.51
N ALA A 292 20.88 13.95 -2.08
CA ALA A 292 21.10 12.54 -2.40
C ALA A 292 20.08 11.65 -1.66
N PRO A 293 19.67 10.52 -2.25
CA PRO A 293 18.87 9.51 -1.55
C PRO A 293 19.57 9.01 -0.28
N GLY A 294 18.80 8.53 0.67
CA GLY A 294 19.30 7.96 1.91
C GLY A 294 18.52 8.42 3.12
N ARG A 295 18.98 8.01 4.29
CA ARG A 295 18.35 8.34 5.56
C ARG A 295 18.67 9.76 6.00
N TYR A 296 17.65 10.50 6.38
CA TYR A 296 17.75 11.85 6.92
C TYR A 296 17.15 11.91 8.32
N ARG A 297 17.70 12.81 9.12
CA ARG A 297 17.13 13.19 10.40
C ARG A 297 16.40 14.51 10.23
N ILE A 298 15.12 14.52 10.57
CA ILE A 298 14.29 15.72 10.55
C ILE A 298 14.01 16.10 12.00
N ARG A 299 14.28 17.35 12.34
CA ARG A 299 13.95 17.93 13.65
C ARG A 299 13.01 19.10 13.44
N ALA A 300 12.02 19.24 14.30
CA ALA A 300 11.15 20.39 14.31
C ALA A 300 10.97 20.90 15.75
N ARG A 301 11.06 22.20 15.92
CA ARG A 301 10.79 22.86 17.20
C ARG A 301 9.35 23.32 17.21
N VAL A 302 8.57 22.73 18.11
CA VAL A 302 7.11 22.84 18.14
C VAL A 302 6.63 23.19 19.54
N GLY A 303 5.65 24.08 19.62
CA GLY A 303 4.95 24.41 20.86
C GLY A 303 3.44 24.36 20.66
N ARG A 304 2.73 24.08 21.74
CA ARG A 304 1.27 24.20 21.80
C ARG A 304 0.91 25.59 22.27
N LEU A 305 -0.11 26.20 21.66
CA LEU A 305 -0.67 27.46 22.11
C LEU A 305 -1.37 27.25 23.46
N ASP A 306 -1.28 28.22 24.36
CA ASP A 306 -1.84 28.12 25.70
C ASP A 306 -3.37 28.02 25.70
N SER A 307 -4.01 28.63 24.69
CA SER A 307 -5.47 28.55 24.48
C SER A 307 -5.96 27.22 23.92
N ALA A 308 -5.03 26.32 23.53
CA ALA A 308 -5.39 25.10 22.82
C ALA A 308 -5.95 24.00 23.73
N ASN A 309 -7.02 23.34 23.29
CA ASN A 309 -7.55 22.16 23.94
C ASN A 309 -6.50 21.03 23.94
N ARG A 310 -6.30 20.40 25.10
CA ARG A 310 -5.35 19.29 25.27
C ARG A 310 -5.70 18.07 24.42
N ASP A 311 -6.97 17.82 24.16
CA ASP A 311 -7.42 16.69 23.33
C ASP A 311 -7.01 16.82 21.87
N ARG A 312 -6.57 18.01 21.44
CA ARG A 312 -6.07 18.31 20.11
C ARG A 312 -4.55 18.37 20.03
N ALA A 313 -3.82 17.99 21.08
CA ALA A 313 -2.36 18.11 21.18
C ALA A 313 -1.56 17.11 20.32
N PHE A 314 -2.13 16.59 19.24
CA PHE A 314 -1.51 15.59 18.38
C PHE A 314 -1.10 16.18 17.04
N LEU A 315 0.21 16.15 16.78
CA LEU A 315 0.83 16.64 15.55
C LEU A 315 1.13 15.47 14.62
N GLU A 316 0.59 15.49 13.41
CA GLU A 316 0.93 14.58 12.34
C GLU A 316 2.13 15.08 11.54
N TYR A 317 2.95 14.14 11.11
CA TYR A 317 4.05 14.38 10.17
C TYR A 317 3.98 13.41 9.01
N GLY A 318 4.44 13.84 7.84
CA GLY A 318 4.35 13.03 6.64
C GLY A 318 4.91 13.70 5.40
N THR A 319 4.52 13.21 4.23
CA THR A 319 4.93 13.73 2.94
C THR A 319 3.78 14.39 2.20
N VAL A 320 4.10 15.36 1.35
CA VAL A 320 3.12 16.03 0.48
C VAL A 320 3.51 15.75 -0.96
N GLY A 321 2.60 15.16 -1.72
CA GLY A 321 2.82 14.91 -3.14
C GLY A 321 2.79 16.21 -3.97
N PRO A 322 3.45 16.26 -5.13
CA PRO A 322 3.49 17.44 -5.99
C PRO A 322 2.12 17.86 -6.52
N GLN A 323 1.15 16.96 -6.52
CA GLN A 323 -0.25 17.21 -6.93
C GLN A 323 -1.22 17.28 -5.75
N ALA A 324 -0.72 17.20 -4.50
CA ALA A 324 -1.56 17.27 -3.33
C ALA A 324 -2.26 18.63 -3.27
N GLN A 325 -3.57 18.59 -3.10
CA GLN A 325 -4.34 19.79 -2.81
C GLN A 325 -3.95 20.30 -1.42
N THR A 326 -4.15 21.59 -1.17
CA THR A 326 -3.80 22.23 0.10
C THR A 326 -4.35 21.41 1.29
N GLY A 327 -3.44 20.86 2.10
CA GLY A 327 -3.77 20.09 3.30
C GLY A 327 -3.80 18.58 3.14
N GLU A 328 -3.62 18.04 1.92
CA GLU A 328 -3.45 16.59 1.73
C GLU A 328 -2.01 16.20 2.05
N MET A 329 -1.85 15.26 2.97
CA MET A 329 -0.57 14.75 3.42
C MET A 329 -0.66 13.25 3.59
N ASP A 330 0.35 12.56 3.13
CA ASP A 330 0.54 11.15 3.39
C ASP A 330 1.19 10.98 4.77
N VAL A 331 0.37 10.59 5.76
CA VAL A 331 0.77 10.59 7.17
C VAL A 331 1.73 9.45 7.45
N LEU A 332 2.95 9.77 7.87
CA LEU A 332 3.96 8.81 8.31
C LEU A 332 3.87 8.49 9.80
N GLY A 333 3.39 9.42 10.59
CA GLY A 333 3.20 9.20 12.02
C GLY A 333 2.56 10.39 12.72
N CYS A 334 2.34 10.22 14.02
CA CYS A 334 1.72 11.21 14.91
C CYS A 334 2.50 11.31 16.21
N ARG A 335 2.56 12.51 16.80
CA ARG A 335 3.23 12.76 18.09
C ARG A 335 2.36 13.69 18.95
N GLU A 336 2.24 13.36 20.23
CA GLU A 336 1.70 14.27 21.22
C GLU A 336 2.70 15.40 21.51
N ILE A 337 2.23 16.64 21.51
CA ILE A 337 3.04 17.81 21.84
C ILE A 337 2.62 18.33 23.22
N THR A 338 3.54 18.23 24.16
CA THR A 338 3.34 18.67 25.55
C THR A 338 3.97 20.04 25.83
N GLY A 339 5.00 20.43 25.05
CA GLY A 339 5.66 21.72 25.18
C GLY A 339 4.75 22.89 24.78
N SER A 340 4.89 24.03 25.47
CA SER A 340 4.21 25.28 25.14
C SER A 340 4.98 26.13 24.12
N VAL A 341 4.43 27.26 23.67
CA VAL A 341 5.16 28.22 22.84
C VAL A 341 6.34 28.86 23.60
N SER A 342 6.19 29.08 24.92
CA SER A 342 7.26 29.61 25.77
C SER A 342 8.35 28.58 26.08
N GLU A 343 7.99 27.30 26.18
CA GLU A 343 8.89 26.17 26.43
C GLU A 343 8.69 25.09 25.34
N PRO A 344 9.13 25.33 24.10
CA PRO A 344 8.88 24.43 22.98
C PRO A 344 9.74 23.15 23.08
N GLN A 345 9.15 22.05 22.64
CA GLN A 345 9.89 20.80 22.49
C GLN A 345 10.45 20.65 21.07
N THR A 346 11.52 19.87 20.95
CA THR A 346 12.05 19.45 19.67
C THR A 346 11.65 18.01 19.42
N ILE A 347 10.86 17.77 18.39
CA ILE A 347 10.59 16.42 17.90
C ILE A 347 11.68 16.01 16.91
N GLN A 348 11.99 14.71 16.85
CA GLN A 348 12.93 14.13 15.90
C GLN A 348 12.28 12.94 15.21
N VAL A 349 12.42 12.89 13.89
CA VAL A 349 11.93 11.82 13.02
C VAL A 349 13.04 11.40 12.08
N GLU A 350 13.17 10.10 11.83
CA GLU A 350 13.98 9.59 10.74
C GLU A 350 13.11 9.48 9.47
N PHE A 351 13.68 9.85 8.35
CA PHE A 351 13.01 9.88 7.06
C PHE A 351 13.94 9.33 5.98
N ASP A 352 13.45 8.34 5.23
CA ASP A 352 14.20 7.76 4.12
C ASP A 352 13.79 8.47 2.81
N LEU A 353 14.69 9.31 2.29
CA LEU A 353 14.51 9.97 1.00
C LEU A 353 14.93 9.01 -0.10
N SER A 354 13.99 8.58 -0.94
CA SER A 354 14.26 7.80 -2.14
C SER A 354 14.29 8.66 -3.39
N SER A 355 14.91 8.16 -4.46
CA SER A 355 14.94 8.84 -5.77
C SER A 355 13.54 8.97 -6.39
N SER A 356 12.61 8.10 -6.03
CA SER A 356 11.23 8.08 -6.56
C SER A 356 10.19 8.68 -5.63
N GLY A 357 10.54 8.97 -4.36
CA GLY A 357 9.62 9.43 -3.33
C GLY A 357 9.40 10.94 -3.31
N SER A 358 8.49 11.37 -2.46
CA SER A 358 8.25 12.79 -2.21
C SER A 358 9.48 13.46 -1.60
N ARG A 359 9.75 14.68 -2.07
CA ARG A 359 10.84 15.53 -1.57
C ARG A 359 10.35 16.61 -0.61
N SER A 360 9.14 16.48 -0.11
CA SER A 360 8.52 17.45 0.81
C SER A 360 8.11 16.74 2.10
N PHE A 361 8.63 17.20 3.22
CA PHE A 361 8.21 16.77 4.55
C PHE A 361 7.31 17.83 5.16
N ALA A 362 6.18 17.43 5.75
CA ALA A 362 5.21 18.35 6.29
C ALA A 362 4.78 18.00 7.71
N LEU A 363 4.35 19.04 8.42
CA LEU A 363 3.72 18.97 9.72
C LEU A 363 2.30 19.56 9.64
N ARG A 364 1.34 18.93 10.29
CA ARG A 364 -0.02 19.46 10.46
C ARG A 364 -0.63 19.04 11.79
N GLU A 365 -1.61 19.80 12.24
CA GLU A 365 -2.50 19.32 13.29
C GLU A 365 -3.25 18.07 12.80
N ARG A 366 -3.39 17.07 13.66
CA ARG A 366 -4.19 15.86 13.38
C ARG A 366 -5.58 16.23 12.86
N GLN A 367 -5.96 15.68 11.72
CA GLN A 367 -7.19 16.03 11.03
C GLN A 367 -8.18 14.85 11.07
N PRO A 368 -9.47 15.13 11.32
CA PRO A 368 -10.49 14.13 11.03
C PRO A 368 -10.54 13.88 9.51
N ASN A 369 -10.62 12.62 9.12
CA ASN A 369 -10.49 12.14 7.73
C ASN A 369 -11.63 12.56 6.77
N ILE A 370 -12.40 13.58 7.07
CA ILE A 370 -13.55 13.93 6.25
C ILE A 370 -13.55 15.43 5.96
N ARG A 371 -13.49 15.78 4.67
CA ARG A 371 -13.70 17.16 4.19
C ARG A 371 -14.94 17.82 4.83
N SER A 372 -15.99 17.04 5.11
CA SER A 372 -17.21 17.53 5.80
C SER A 372 -16.97 17.91 7.24
N ALA A 373 -16.10 17.19 7.98
CA ALA A 373 -15.75 17.54 9.36
C ALA A 373 -14.95 18.84 9.42
N ALA A 374 -13.94 18.99 8.58
CA ALA A 374 -13.17 20.23 8.48
C ALA A 374 -14.05 21.43 8.10
N ARG A 375 -15.03 21.23 7.18
CA ARG A 375 -16.03 22.26 6.84
C ARG A 375 -16.99 22.54 8.00
N SER A 376 -17.33 21.53 8.80
CA SER A 376 -18.19 21.71 9.99
C SER A 376 -17.47 22.52 11.07
N ASP A 377 -16.21 22.20 11.37
CA ASP A 377 -15.38 22.93 12.34
C ASP A 377 -15.25 24.39 11.93
N TYR A 378 -14.99 24.64 10.65
CA TYR A 378 -14.94 26.00 10.12
C TYR A 378 -16.29 26.74 10.23
N ARG A 379 -17.41 26.05 9.93
CA ARG A 379 -18.75 26.63 10.06
C ARG A 379 -19.10 26.93 11.51
N ASN A 380 -18.74 26.03 12.43
CA ASN A 380 -18.95 26.22 13.87
C ASN A 380 -18.13 27.41 14.38
N ALA A 381 -16.87 27.53 13.97
CA ALA A 381 -16.05 28.69 14.32
C ALA A 381 -16.70 30.02 13.83
N ARG A 382 -17.20 30.04 12.58
CA ARG A 382 -17.92 31.24 12.07
C ARG A 382 -19.20 31.56 12.82
N GLN A 383 -19.97 30.58 13.28
CA GLN A 383 -21.14 30.80 14.13
C GLN A 383 -20.75 31.44 15.46
N GLN A 384 -19.57 31.11 15.97
CA GLN A 384 -18.99 31.73 17.17
C GLN A 384 -18.24 33.04 16.87
N LYS A 385 -18.39 33.59 15.66
CA LYS A 385 -17.71 34.81 15.17
C LYS A 385 -16.17 34.67 15.05
N ASN A 386 -15.65 33.45 15.08
CA ASN A 386 -14.25 33.19 14.82
C ASN A 386 -14.01 32.94 13.31
N PRO A 387 -12.94 33.50 12.72
CA PRO A 387 -12.66 33.34 11.28
C PRO A 387 -12.17 31.95 10.92
N PHE A 388 -11.67 31.16 11.88
CA PHE A 388 -11.29 29.76 11.75
C PHE A 388 -11.27 29.09 13.15
N PRO A 389 -11.26 27.74 13.22
CA PRO A 389 -11.08 27.02 14.48
C PRO A 389 -9.80 27.43 15.19
N ASP A 390 -9.85 27.53 16.52
CA ASP A 390 -8.69 27.91 17.31
C ASP A 390 -7.48 27.02 16.98
N PRO A 391 -6.32 27.62 16.64
CA PRO A 391 -5.11 26.86 16.31
C PRO A 391 -4.54 26.21 17.56
N VAL A 392 -3.82 25.12 17.36
CA VAL A 392 -3.22 24.34 18.45
C VAL A 392 -1.71 24.45 18.47
N PHE A 393 -1.07 24.44 17.29
CA PHE A 393 0.38 24.34 17.19
C PHE A 393 1.01 25.56 16.58
N TRP A 394 2.15 25.89 17.14
CA TRP A 394 3.15 26.79 16.62
C TRP A 394 4.43 26.00 16.30
N VAL A 395 5.04 26.26 15.14
CA VAL A 395 6.29 25.67 14.70
C VAL A 395 7.28 26.78 14.40
N ASP A 396 8.42 26.77 15.09
CA ASP A 396 9.50 27.73 14.92
C ASP A 396 10.29 27.40 13.63
N TRP A 397 10.83 26.19 13.57
CA TRP A 397 11.64 25.75 12.46
C TRP A 397 11.54 24.24 12.23
N ILE A 398 11.84 23.85 10.98
CA ILE A 398 12.13 22.47 10.60
C ILE A 398 13.58 22.39 10.11
N GLU A 399 14.34 21.43 10.60
CA GLU A 399 15.71 21.16 10.22
C GLU A 399 15.82 19.79 9.58
N ILE A 400 16.43 19.73 8.38
CA ILE A 400 16.75 18.51 7.64
C ILE A 400 18.25 18.31 7.73
N GLU A 401 18.69 17.17 8.22
CA GLU A 401 20.11 16.78 8.33
C GLU A 401 20.34 15.42 7.70
N GLY A 402 21.26 15.32 6.74
CA GLY A 402 21.60 14.05 6.08
C GLY A 402 22.18 14.26 4.68
N PRO A 403 22.35 13.22 3.88
CA PRO A 403 22.06 11.82 4.24
C PRO A 403 22.99 11.31 5.33
N MET A 404 22.44 10.42 6.20
CA MET A 404 23.19 9.73 7.25
C MET A 404 23.86 8.50 6.64
N ILE A 405 24.95 8.68 5.95
CA ILE A 405 25.69 7.61 5.30
C ILE A 405 26.74 7.10 6.29
N GLU A 406 26.68 5.83 6.64
CA GLU A 406 27.71 5.20 7.48
C GLU A 406 28.92 4.79 6.64
N ASP A 407 28.66 4.05 5.56
CA ASP A 407 29.65 3.49 4.66
C ASP A 407 29.51 4.01 3.23
N TRP A 408 30.64 4.23 2.55
CA TRP A 408 30.66 4.61 1.14
C TRP A 408 31.77 3.85 0.39
N PRO A 409 31.51 3.30 -0.79
CA PRO A 409 30.19 3.15 -1.45
C PRO A 409 29.20 2.27 -0.63
N PRO A 410 27.88 2.33 -0.92
CA PRO A 410 26.89 1.48 -0.24
C PRO A 410 27.23 -0.01 -0.27
N VAL A 411 26.75 -0.78 0.69
CA VAL A 411 27.01 -2.22 0.76
C VAL A 411 26.60 -2.92 -0.54
N ALA A 412 25.44 -2.58 -1.09
CA ALA A 412 24.97 -3.17 -2.34
C ALA A 412 25.87 -2.85 -3.54
N HIS A 413 26.48 -1.67 -3.59
CA HIS A 413 27.51 -1.34 -4.60
C HIS A 413 28.70 -2.30 -4.48
N ARG A 414 29.25 -2.48 -3.25
CA ARG A 414 30.38 -3.38 -3.02
C ARG A 414 30.06 -4.84 -3.30
N GLU A 415 28.83 -5.27 -3.03
CA GLU A 415 28.37 -6.62 -3.39
C GLU A 415 28.21 -6.84 -4.90
N LEU A 416 27.82 -5.78 -5.62
CA LEU A 416 27.68 -5.80 -7.07
C LEU A 416 29.06 -5.83 -7.74
N PHE A 417 29.95 -4.91 -7.34
CA PHE A 417 31.34 -4.81 -7.80
C PHE A 417 32.30 -5.59 -6.91
N PHE A 418 32.05 -6.88 -6.80
CA PHE A 418 32.63 -7.80 -5.78
C PHE A 418 34.14 -8.07 -5.91
N LYS A 419 34.78 -7.64 -7.00
CA LYS A 419 36.26 -7.71 -7.15
C LYS A 419 36.98 -6.48 -6.58
N GLY A 420 36.22 -5.51 -6.09
CA GLY A 420 36.74 -4.27 -5.51
C GLY A 420 37.19 -3.22 -6.52
N PRO A 421 37.75 -2.09 -6.04
CA PRO A 421 38.07 -0.94 -6.89
C PRO A 421 39.21 -1.18 -7.87
N ASP A 422 40.10 -2.15 -7.59
CA ASP A 422 41.23 -2.47 -8.47
C ASP A 422 40.88 -3.45 -9.59
N ALA A 423 39.61 -3.80 -9.74
CA ALA A 423 39.15 -4.72 -10.76
C ALA A 423 39.33 -4.13 -12.17
N VAL A 424 39.79 -4.97 -13.10
CA VAL A 424 39.85 -4.56 -14.51
C VAL A 424 38.42 -4.56 -15.09
N ASN A 425 37.96 -3.36 -15.44
CA ASN A 425 36.65 -3.13 -16.05
C ASN A 425 36.65 -3.63 -17.51
N ASN A 426 36.25 -4.86 -17.73
CA ASN A 426 36.20 -5.49 -19.05
C ASN A 426 34.90 -6.31 -19.24
N ASP A 427 34.70 -6.78 -20.47
CA ASP A 427 33.52 -7.59 -20.85
C ASP A 427 33.34 -8.84 -20.01
N GLN A 428 34.43 -9.49 -19.60
CA GLN A 428 34.36 -10.67 -18.76
C GLN A 428 33.82 -10.34 -17.39
N TYR A 429 34.30 -9.28 -16.77
CA TYR A 429 33.83 -8.83 -15.46
C TYR A 429 32.38 -8.34 -15.51
N ALA A 430 32.01 -7.59 -16.55
CA ALA A 430 30.61 -7.19 -16.78
C ALA A 430 29.69 -8.43 -16.87
N ARG A 431 30.11 -9.47 -17.62
CA ARG A 431 29.36 -10.72 -17.71
C ARG A 431 29.23 -11.44 -16.37
N GLU A 432 30.27 -11.46 -15.55
CA GLU A 432 30.26 -12.05 -14.22
C GLU A 432 29.28 -11.29 -13.30
N ILE A 433 29.31 -9.95 -13.31
CA ILE A 433 28.37 -9.11 -12.56
C ILE A 433 26.93 -9.40 -12.98
N ILE A 434 26.62 -9.32 -14.28
CA ILE A 434 25.29 -9.53 -14.82
C ILE A 434 24.78 -10.94 -14.47
N ALA A 435 25.60 -11.97 -14.66
CA ALA A 435 25.20 -13.35 -14.39
C ALA A 435 24.96 -13.61 -12.89
N ARG A 436 25.85 -13.08 -12.02
CA ARG A 436 25.72 -13.20 -10.57
C ARG A 436 24.50 -12.46 -10.05
N PHE A 437 24.27 -11.25 -10.54
CA PHE A 437 23.09 -10.45 -10.18
C PHE A 437 21.79 -11.12 -10.64
N ALA A 438 21.72 -11.58 -11.90
CA ALA A 438 20.55 -12.28 -12.43
C ALA A 438 20.25 -13.56 -11.63
N LYS A 439 21.28 -14.34 -11.26
CA LYS A 439 21.10 -15.54 -10.42
C LYS A 439 20.52 -15.20 -9.05
N ARG A 440 20.99 -14.11 -8.43
CA ARG A 440 20.48 -13.63 -7.13
C ARG A 440 19.05 -13.10 -7.25
N ALA A 441 18.77 -12.29 -8.27
CA ALA A 441 17.46 -11.70 -8.53
C ALA A 441 16.40 -12.75 -8.87
N PHE A 442 16.75 -13.78 -9.65
CA PHE A 442 15.84 -14.89 -10.02
C PHE A 442 15.74 -15.96 -8.93
N ARG A 443 16.32 -15.73 -7.78
CA ARG A 443 16.27 -16.57 -6.57
C ARG A 443 16.93 -17.92 -6.78
N THR A 444 16.19 -18.91 -7.25
CA THR A 444 16.68 -20.28 -7.42
C THR A 444 16.93 -20.65 -8.89
N LYS A 445 16.55 -19.78 -9.84
CA LYS A 445 16.63 -20.10 -11.27
C LYS A 445 17.92 -19.59 -11.89
N LYS A 446 18.62 -20.49 -12.55
CA LYS A 446 19.76 -20.11 -13.39
C LYS A 446 19.24 -19.38 -14.64
N PRO A 447 19.69 -18.14 -14.90
CA PRO A 447 19.32 -17.43 -16.12
C PRO A 447 19.81 -18.18 -17.35
N ARG A 448 19.04 -18.12 -18.46
CA ARG A 448 19.43 -18.76 -19.73
C ARG A 448 20.65 -18.06 -20.31
N ALA A 449 21.55 -18.80 -20.95
CA ALA A 449 22.74 -18.24 -21.57
C ALA A 449 22.40 -17.18 -22.65
N SER A 450 21.33 -17.41 -23.44
CA SER A 450 20.85 -16.43 -24.42
C SER A 450 20.39 -15.09 -23.77
N PHE A 451 19.73 -15.15 -22.61
CA PHE A 451 19.35 -13.95 -21.88
C PHE A 451 20.57 -13.15 -21.42
N ILE A 452 21.58 -13.82 -20.86
CA ILE A 452 22.85 -13.15 -20.48
C ILE A 452 23.54 -12.58 -21.72
N ALA A 453 23.51 -13.25 -22.87
CA ALA A 453 24.08 -12.73 -24.10
C ALA A 453 23.38 -11.46 -24.59
N SER A 454 22.04 -11.41 -24.52
CA SER A 454 21.27 -10.19 -24.84
C SER A 454 21.59 -9.03 -23.89
N LEU A 455 21.75 -9.29 -22.60
CA LEU A 455 22.14 -8.28 -21.61
C LEU A 455 23.56 -7.75 -21.87
N MET A 456 24.49 -8.61 -22.28
CA MET A 456 25.82 -8.20 -22.67
C MET A 456 25.84 -7.36 -23.96
N ALA A 457 24.96 -7.66 -24.91
CA ALA A 457 24.81 -6.80 -26.10
C ALA A 457 24.31 -5.40 -25.70
N LEU A 458 23.33 -5.33 -24.80
CA LEU A 458 22.82 -4.05 -24.28
C LEU A 458 23.91 -3.26 -23.55
N TYR A 459 24.68 -3.88 -22.66
CA TYR A 459 25.82 -3.29 -21.98
C TYR A 459 26.83 -2.69 -22.97
N ARG A 460 27.22 -3.44 -24.02
CA ARG A 460 28.15 -2.94 -25.04
C ARG A 460 27.57 -1.75 -25.82
N THR A 461 26.27 -1.77 -26.11
CA THR A 461 25.60 -0.63 -26.75
C THR A 461 25.73 0.63 -25.91
N ARG A 462 25.57 0.52 -24.58
CA ARG A 462 25.70 1.66 -23.67
C ARG A 462 27.15 2.18 -23.61
N LEU A 463 28.14 1.26 -23.55
CA LEU A 463 29.56 1.64 -23.63
C LEU A 463 29.88 2.39 -24.93
N ASN A 464 29.35 1.92 -26.07
CA ASN A 464 29.57 2.56 -27.37
C ASN A 464 28.95 3.97 -27.47
N LEU A 465 27.97 4.27 -26.60
CA LEU A 465 27.41 5.61 -26.44
C LEU A 465 28.24 6.51 -25.51
N GLY A 466 29.39 6.01 -25.02
CA GLY A 466 30.31 6.78 -24.19
C GLY A 466 30.07 6.74 -22.69
N GLU A 467 29.19 5.84 -22.22
CA GLU A 467 28.97 5.66 -20.79
C GLU A 467 30.15 4.96 -20.10
N THR A 468 30.36 5.22 -18.82
CA THR A 468 31.35 4.48 -18.02
C THR A 468 30.94 3.02 -17.85
N PHE A 469 31.86 2.20 -17.35
CA PHE A 469 31.59 0.78 -17.05
C PHE A 469 30.39 0.60 -16.11
N GLU A 470 30.37 1.41 -15.04
CA GLU A 470 29.34 1.40 -14.02
C GLU A 470 27.98 1.86 -14.57
N GLU A 471 27.96 2.96 -15.32
CA GLU A 471 26.75 3.49 -15.94
C GLU A 471 26.17 2.51 -16.99
N ALA A 472 27.02 1.93 -17.81
CA ALA A 472 26.62 0.98 -18.85
C ALA A 472 25.99 -0.32 -18.27
N LEU A 473 26.32 -0.69 -17.03
CA LEU A 473 25.72 -1.83 -16.33
C LEU A 473 24.31 -1.57 -15.83
N LYS A 474 23.91 -0.32 -15.57
CA LYS A 474 22.59 0.00 -15.02
C LYS A 474 21.46 -0.49 -15.91
N GLU A 475 21.59 -0.33 -17.22
CA GLU A 475 20.54 -0.74 -18.15
C GLU A 475 20.30 -2.26 -18.16
N PRO A 476 21.29 -3.13 -18.39
CA PRO A 476 21.08 -4.59 -18.33
C PRO A 476 20.62 -5.06 -16.94
N LEU A 477 21.04 -4.43 -15.86
CA LEU A 477 20.59 -4.77 -14.52
C LEU A 477 19.13 -4.34 -14.29
N SER A 478 18.68 -3.22 -14.82
CA SER A 478 17.28 -2.78 -14.77
C SER A 478 16.35 -3.73 -15.53
N VAL A 479 16.83 -4.25 -16.68
CA VAL A 479 16.11 -5.29 -17.44
C VAL A 479 15.95 -6.58 -16.62
N ILE A 480 16.97 -6.97 -15.83
CA ILE A 480 16.85 -8.14 -14.91
C ILE A 480 15.73 -7.90 -13.90
N LEU A 481 15.67 -6.71 -13.28
CA LEU A 481 14.68 -6.34 -12.27
C LEU A 481 13.26 -6.15 -12.83
N SER A 482 13.13 -6.07 -14.15
CA SER A 482 11.85 -5.98 -14.85
C SER A 482 11.47 -7.29 -15.55
N ALA A 483 12.37 -8.27 -15.55
CA ALA A 483 12.15 -9.55 -16.23
C ALA A 483 11.15 -10.44 -15.47
N THR A 484 10.46 -11.31 -16.21
CA THR A 484 9.53 -12.28 -15.62
C THR A 484 10.20 -13.21 -14.59
N GLY A 485 11.51 -13.48 -14.73
CA GLY A 485 12.29 -14.25 -13.76
C GLY A 485 12.40 -13.58 -12.39
N PHE A 486 12.35 -12.25 -12.36
CA PHE A 486 12.35 -11.45 -11.14
C PHE A 486 10.93 -11.17 -10.64
N LEU A 487 10.05 -10.69 -11.53
CA LEU A 487 8.71 -10.24 -11.14
C LEU A 487 7.77 -11.37 -10.75
N TYR A 488 8.03 -12.61 -11.19
CA TYR A 488 7.12 -13.72 -10.94
C TYR A 488 7.71 -14.78 -10.03
N LEU A 489 6.92 -15.19 -9.06
CA LEU A 489 7.09 -16.43 -8.34
C LEU A 489 6.49 -17.54 -9.22
N ARG A 490 7.34 -18.35 -9.78
CA ARG A 490 6.93 -19.46 -10.63
C ARG A 490 7.06 -20.77 -9.87
N GLU A 491 5.99 -21.55 -9.88
CA GLU A 491 6.04 -22.93 -9.49
C GLU A 491 6.14 -23.82 -10.73
N PRO A 492 6.89 -24.91 -10.67
CA PRO A 492 6.96 -25.81 -11.80
C PRO A 492 5.59 -26.38 -12.06
N GLY A 493 5.22 -26.40 -13.36
CA GLY A 493 3.90 -26.82 -13.79
C GLY A 493 3.56 -28.24 -13.38
N ALA A 494 2.35 -28.37 -13.15
CA ALA A 494 1.28 -29.34 -13.23
C ALA A 494 1.63 -30.86 -13.35
N ASP A 495 2.76 -31.32 -12.87
CA ASP A 495 2.82 -32.68 -12.41
C ASP A 495 2.22 -32.72 -10.99
N GLN A 496 0.94 -32.99 -10.94
CA GLN A 496 0.11 -32.89 -9.72
C GLN A 496 0.56 -33.79 -8.57
N SER A 497 1.52 -34.66 -8.81
CA SER A 497 2.07 -35.61 -7.83
C SER A 497 3.43 -35.22 -7.26
N ARG A 498 4.00 -34.09 -7.70
CA ARG A 498 5.38 -33.74 -7.34
C ARG A 498 5.47 -32.92 -6.09
N ASN A 499 6.18 -33.40 -5.11
CA ASN A 499 6.60 -32.62 -3.95
C ASN A 499 7.51 -31.45 -4.36
N LEU A 500 7.43 -30.33 -3.65
CA LEU A 500 8.30 -29.19 -3.87
C LEU A 500 9.76 -29.55 -3.63
N LYS A 501 10.64 -29.03 -4.48
CA LYS A 501 12.09 -29.12 -4.28
C LYS A 501 12.53 -28.20 -3.15
N SER A 502 13.69 -28.47 -2.61
CA SER A 502 14.27 -27.70 -1.51
C SER A 502 14.38 -26.19 -1.81
N GLU A 503 14.76 -25.84 -3.05
CA GLU A 503 14.83 -24.45 -3.50
C GLU A 503 13.45 -23.78 -3.58
N GLU A 504 12.44 -24.53 -4.02
CA GLU A 504 11.06 -24.05 -4.10
C GLU A 504 10.47 -23.84 -2.71
N LEU A 505 10.76 -24.75 -1.77
CA LEU A 505 10.39 -24.61 -0.36
C LEU A 505 11.02 -23.37 0.28
N ALA A 506 12.30 -23.10 0.00
CA ALA A 506 12.97 -21.90 0.51
C ALA A 506 12.27 -20.62 0.07
N VAL A 507 11.93 -20.51 -1.22
CA VAL A 507 11.24 -19.34 -1.77
C VAL A 507 9.82 -19.23 -1.21
N ARG A 508 9.05 -20.32 -1.20
CA ARG A 508 7.69 -20.30 -0.64
C ARG A 508 7.68 -19.87 0.82
N LEU A 509 8.53 -20.48 1.63
CA LEU A 509 8.58 -20.21 3.06
C LEU A 509 8.97 -18.75 3.35
N SER A 510 9.98 -18.23 2.67
CA SER A 510 10.44 -16.86 2.87
C SER A 510 9.41 -15.83 2.40
N TYR A 511 8.78 -16.02 1.23
CA TYR A 511 7.74 -15.10 0.76
C TYR A 511 6.45 -15.19 1.58
N LEU A 512 6.12 -16.37 2.11
CA LEU A 512 4.99 -16.51 3.03
C LEU A 512 5.22 -15.72 4.32
N LEU A 513 6.37 -15.93 4.97
CA LEU A 513 6.61 -15.42 6.32
C LEU A 513 7.27 -14.03 6.37
N TRP A 514 8.03 -13.66 5.34
CA TRP A 514 8.77 -12.40 5.30
C TRP A 514 8.36 -11.48 4.16
N SER A 515 7.53 -11.97 3.21
CA SER A 515 7.23 -11.28 1.94
C SER A 515 8.51 -10.86 1.19
N ALA A 516 9.58 -11.62 1.31
CA ALA A 516 10.93 -11.30 0.85
C ALA A 516 11.67 -12.56 0.38
N PRO A 517 12.75 -12.43 -0.41
CA PRO A 517 13.55 -13.56 -0.84
C PRO A 517 14.23 -14.28 0.32
N PRO A 518 14.58 -15.58 0.13
CA PRO A 518 15.27 -16.36 1.16
C PRO A 518 16.62 -15.75 1.53
N ASP A 519 16.94 -15.75 2.81
CA ASP A 519 18.24 -15.35 3.33
C ASP A 519 19.36 -16.34 2.95
N GLN A 520 20.61 -16.00 3.28
CA GLN A 520 21.77 -16.83 2.94
C GLN A 520 21.67 -18.23 3.56
N ARG A 521 21.13 -18.37 4.76
CA ARG A 521 20.97 -19.65 5.45
C ARG A 521 19.96 -20.55 4.72
N LEU A 522 18.78 -20.01 4.40
CA LEU A 522 17.78 -20.75 3.61
C LEU A 522 18.33 -21.16 2.24
N ARG A 523 19.05 -20.25 1.57
CA ARG A 523 19.68 -20.57 0.26
C ARG A 523 20.70 -21.70 0.37
N THR A 524 21.47 -21.73 1.45
CA THR A 524 22.45 -22.78 1.69
C THR A 524 21.79 -24.15 1.90
N LEU A 525 20.77 -24.20 2.77
CA LEU A 525 19.99 -25.41 3.03
C LEU A 525 19.26 -25.88 1.76
N ALA A 526 18.71 -24.94 0.99
CA ALA A 526 18.07 -25.22 -0.29
C ALA A 526 19.03 -25.89 -1.27
N THR A 527 20.22 -25.31 -1.45
CA THR A 527 21.24 -25.84 -2.37
C THR A 527 21.70 -27.26 -1.98
N ARG A 528 21.69 -27.57 -0.69
CA ARG A 528 22.03 -28.91 -0.17
C ARG A 528 20.86 -29.89 -0.20
N GLY A 529 19.65 -29.45 -0.59
CA GLY A 529 18.46 -30.28 -0.61
C GLY A 529 17.85 -30.57 0.77
N GLU A 530 18.34 -29.91 1.83
CA GLU A 530 18.01 -30.24 3.22
C GLU A 530 16.60 -29.77 3.66
N LEU A 531 15.96 -28.82 2.97
CA LEU A 531 14.62 -28.33 3.33
C LEU A 531 13.49 -29.33 3.05
N THR A 532 13.75 -30.41 2.36
CA THR A 532 12.79 -31.52 2.17
C THR A 532 12.69 -32.41 3.42
N ASP A 533 13.65 -32.33 4.36
CA ASP A 533 13.54 -32.97 5.67
C ASP A 533 12.55 -32.17 6.56
N ALA A 534 11.54 -32.84 7.07
CA ALA A 534 10.47 -32.21 7.86
C ALA A 534 11.00 -31.55 9.15
N LYS A 535 12.04 -32.09 9.78
CA LYS A 535 12.62 -31.52 11.00
C LYS A 535 13.41 -30.25 10.69
N VAL A 536 14.15 -30.25 9.58
CA VAL A 536 14.88 -29.07 9.10
C VAL A 536 13.89 -27.98 8.71
N LEU A 537 12.87 -28.32 7.94
CA LEU A 537 11.83 -27.39 7.52
C LEU A 537 11.14 -26.74 8.73
N ARG A 538 10.74 -27.55 9.72
CA ARG A 538 10.10 -27.03 10.94
C ARG A 538 11.01 -26.06 11.70
N ARG A 539 12.26 -26.42 11.93
CA ARG A 539 13.23 -25.56 12.61
C ARG A 539 13.43 -24.23 11.89
N GLU A 540 13.50 -24.26 10.56
CA GLU A 540 13.64 -23.03 9.78
C GLU A 540 12.34 -22.20 9.78
N THR A 541 11.16 -22.85 9.79
CA THR A 541 9.87 -22.16 9.95
C THR A 541 9.83 -21.43 11.30
N ASP A 542 10.17 -22.11 12.40
CA ASP A 542 10.19 -21.51 13.73
C ASP A 542 11.17 -20.30 13.77
N ARG A 543 12.38 -20.46 13.22
CA ARG A 543 13.36 -19.37 13.11
C ARG A 543 12.84 -18.16 12.31
N LEU A 544 12.12 -18.40 11.23
CA LEU A 544 11.57 -17.31 10.40
C LEU A 544 10.42 -16.60 11.13
N LEU A 545 9.62 -17.32 11.90
CA LEU A 545 8.56 -16.74 12.74
C LEU A 545 9.14 -15.91 13.89
N ASP A 546 10.24 -16.34 14.50
CA ASP A 546 10.93 -15.61 15.58
C ASP A 546 11.63 -14.32 15.08
N SER A 547 11.80 -14.17 13.77
CA SER A 547 12.45 -13.00 13.19
C SER A 547 11.52 -11.79 13.20
N PRO A 548 12.02 -10.57 13.44
CA PRO A 548 11.23 -9.34 13.28
C PRO A 548 10.57 -9.18 11.89
N LYS A 549 11.13 -9.81 10.84
CA LYS A 549 10.56 -9.83 9.50
C LYS A 549 9.23 -10.58 9.39
N SER A 550 8.90 -11.45 10.36
CA SER A 550 7.62 -12.16 10.43
C SER A 550 6.42 -11.21 10.60
N TRP A 551 6.67 -9.99 11.09
CA TRP A 551 5.66 -8.95 11.13
C TRP A 551 5.06 -8.65 9.75
N ASN A 552 5.83 -8.83 8.68
CA ASN A 552 5.34 -8.69 7.30
C ASN A 552 4.24 -9.70 6.96
N PHE A 553 4.31 -10.92 7.51
CA PHE A 553 3.24 -11.91 7.39
C PHE A 553 2.03 -11.50 8.23
N ILE A 554 2.25 -11.19 9.50
CA ILE A 554 1.15 -10.87 10.45
C ILE A 554 0.36 -9.67 9.94
N SER A 555 1.04 -8.56 9.64
CA SER A 555 0.39 -7.36 9.14
C SER A 555 -0.30 -7.59 7.79
N GLY A 556 0.37 -8.25 6.84
CA GLY A 556 -0.18 -8.51 5.52
C GLY A 556 -1.36 -9.48 5.54
N PHE A 557 -1.28 -10.56 6.32
CA PHE A 557 -2.35 -11.53 6.45
C PHE A 557 -3.55 -10.95 7.22
N ALA A 558 -3.30 -10.40 8.42
CA ALA A 558 -4.36 -9.85 9.26
C ALA A 558 -5.07 -8.68 8.57
N HIS A 559 -4.32 -7.80 7.92
CA HIS A 559 -4.87 -6.67 7.17
C HIS A 559 -5.89 -7.10 6.11
N GLN A 560 -5.55 -8.14 5.34
CA GLN A 560 -6.43 -8.64 4.28
C GLN A 560 -7.53 -9.55 4.80
N TRP A 561 -7.21 -10.42 5.78
CA TRP A 561 -8.19 -11.32 6.40
C TRP A 561 -9.30 -10.56 7.11
N LEU A 562 -8.96 -9.47 7.80
CA LEU A 562 -9.92 -8.59 8.48
C LEU A 562 -10.50 -7.52 7.55
N ASP A 563 -10.12 -7.52 6.26
CA ASP A 563 -10.56 -6.53 5.27
C ASP A 563 -10.28 -5.08 5.74
N MET A 564 -9.10 -4.88 6.34
CA MET A 564 -8.69 -3.59 6.93
C MET A 564 -8.54 -2.49 5.86
N GLU A 565 -8.41 -2.85 4.58
CA GLU A 565 -8.39 -1.89 3.47
C GLU A 565 -9.68 -1.07 3.41
N ARG A 566 -10.81 -1.65 3.86
CA ARG A 566 -12.07 -0.90 3.95
C ARG A 566 -12.00 0.28 4.90
N LEU A 567 -11.11 0.25 5.89
CA LEU A 567 -10.91 1.40 6.77
C LEU A 567 -10.52 2.65 6.01
N ASP A 568 -9.85 2.54 4.84
CA ASP A 568 -9.48 3.68 4.01
C ASP A 568 -10.69 4.36 3.38
N PHE A 569 -11.66 3.56 2.99
CA PHE A 569 -12.87 4.02 2.32
C PHE A 569 -14.03 4.22 3.28
N PHE A 570 -13.95 3.63 4.47
CA PHE A 570 -15.02 3.73 5.46
C PHE A 570 -15.05 5.13 6.07
N GLN A 571 -16.19 5.81 5.93
CA GLN A 571 -16.41 7.11 6.52
C GLN A 571 -17.15 6.94 7.86
N PHE A 572 -16.45 7.13 8.96
CA PHE A 572 -17.08 7.17 10.27
C PHE A 572 -17.97 8.40 10.41
N ASN A 573 -19.06 8.26 11.13
CA ASN A 573 -19.86 9.43 11.52
C ASN A 573 -19.05 10.25 12.54
N TYR A 574 -18.34 11.27 12.06
CA TYR A 574 -17.47 12.13 12.87
C TYR A 574 -18.18 12.84 14.03
N ARG A 575 -19.52 12.98 13.97
CA ARG A 575 -20.29 13.56 15.08
C ARG A 575 -20.42 12.60 16.26
N GLN A 576 -20.38 11.30 16.00
CA GLN A 576 -20.44 10.25 17.01
C GLN A 576 -19.04 9.72 17.37
N TYR A 577 -18.12 9.74 16.43
CA TYR A 577 -16.79 9.16 16.52
C TYR A 577 -15.73 10.14 16.01
N GLY A 578 -15.70 11.34 16.58
CA GLY A 578 -14.78 12.40 16.16
C GLY A 578 -13.29 12.06 16.35
N GLU A 579 -13.00 11.05 17.16
CA GLU A 579 -11.65 10.56 17.42
C GLU A 579 -11.13 9.60 16.34
N PHE A 580 -12.02 9.05 15.50
CA PHE A 580 -11.64 8.18 14.39
C PHE A 580 -11.19 8.99 13.19
N ASP A 581 -9.92 9.29 13.15
CA ASP A 581 -9.24 10.02 12.07
C ASP A 581 -8.18 9.14 11.37
N ASP A 582 -7.42 9.74 10.46
CA ASP A 582 -6.38 9.05 9.70
C ASP A 582 -5.28 8.47 10.58
N SER A 583 -4.94 9.10 11.69
CA SER A 583 -3.91 8.60 12.60
C SER A 583 -4.37 7.34 13.34
N VAL A 584 -5.64 7.29 13.75
CA VAL A 584 -6.23 6.09 14.36
C VAL A 584 -6.35 4.96 13.35
N LYS A 585 -6.79 5.25 12.13
CA LYS A 585 -6.83 4.24 11.06
C LYS A 585 -5.44 3.67 10.78
N LYS A 586 -4.41 4.51 10.76
CA LYS A 586 -3.03 4.07 10.56
C LYS A 586 -2.50 3.25 11.74
N ALA A 587 -2.85 3.62 12.96
CA ALA A 587 -2.47 2.86 14.16
C ALA A 587 -3.19 1.51 14.26
N ALA A 588 -4.38 1.38 13.66
CA ALA A 588 -5.15 0.13 13.59
C ALA A 588 -4.59 -0.86 12.55
N ARG A 589 -3.76 -0.42 11.64
CA ARG A 589 -3.06 -1.22 10.63
C ARG A 589 -1.74 -1.76 11.15
#